data_2bbfd6554a4be4c5f827d27f2cb22367
#
_entry.id   2bbfd6554a4be4c5f827d27f2cb22367
#
_cell.length_a   1.000
_cell.length_b   1.000
_cell.length_c   1.000
_cell.angle_alpha   90.00
_cell.angle_beta   90.00
_cell.angle_gamma   90.00
#
_symmetry.space_group_name_H-M   'P 1'
#
loop_
_entity.id
_entity.type
_entity.pdbx_description
1 polymer ?
#
loop_
_entity_poly.entity_id
_entity_poly.type
_entity_poly.pdbx_seq_one_letter_code
_entity_poly.pdbx_strand_id
1 'polypeptide(L)'
;NDHGRLLPAFLAVVNTEPDDSKLIARNLERTLVARLRDARFFWDDDCRTTLEARLPRLDTVLFHKRLGSYRAKALRIEALAGWVASDVLGVSEAAPLARQAGRLAKADLATDMVRELTELQGTMGGIYARVEGLPEEVWRAISLHYLPLGIEPAAPPSRADLGPAAVTWAAVSI
;
A
#
# COMPACT_ATOMS: atom_id res chain seq x y z
N ASN A 1 8.82 -6.06 19.78
CA ASN A 1 7.45 -5.49 19.89
C ASN A 1 6.86 -5.87 21.23
N ASP A 2 6.76 -4.90 22.12
CA ASP A 2 6.05 -5.10 23.38
C ASP A 2 4.60 -4.62 23.16
N HIS A 3 3.65 -5.55 23.15
CA HIS A 3 2.22 -5.29 22.93
C HIS A 3 1.89 -4.47 21.65
N GLY A 4 2.60 -4.70 20.54
CA GLY A 4 2.35 -4.03 19.25
C GLY A 4 2.91 -2.60 19.15
N ARG A 5 3.63 -2.11 20.15
CA ARG A 5 4.35 -0.84 20.08
C ARG A 5 5.77 -1.04 19.58
N LEU A 6 6.24 -0.12 18.75
CA LEU A 6 7.65 -0.05 18.38
C LEU A 6 8.48 0.29 19.62
N LEU A 7 9.54 -0.48 19.84
CA LEU A 7 10.55 -0.12 20.85
C LEU A 7 11.39 1.05 20.33
N PRO A 8 11.82 1.97 21.19
CA PRO A 8 12.74 3.04 20.81
C PRO A 8 14.18 2.51 20.70
N ALA A 9 14.34 1.43 19.94
CA ALA A 9 15.62 0.74 19.74
C ALA A 9 15.66 0.12 18.34
N PHE A 10 16.86 0.00 17.80
CA PHE A 10 17.11 -0.71 16.54
C PHE A 10 18.33 -1.62 16.66
N LEU A 11 18.39 -2.62 15.78
CA LEU A 11 19.54 -3.51 15.64
C LEU A 11 20.19 -3.23 14.30
N ALA A 12 21.50 -3.14 14.28
CA ALA A 12 22.29 -3.05 13.08
C ALA A 12 23.37 -4.15 13.06
N VAL A 13 23.54 -4.79 11.91
CA VAL A 13 24.61 -5.74 11.67
C VAL A 13 25.75 -5.00 10.99
N VAL A 14 26.91 -5.01 11.61
CA VAL A 14 28.13 -4.38 11.09
C VAL A 14 29.05 -5.49 10.56
N ASN A 15 29.45 -5.38 9.29
CA ASN A 15 30.24 -6.41 8.59
C ASN A 15 31.77 -6.23 8.80
N THR A 16 32.18 -5.33 9.68
CA THR A 16 33.57 -5.07 10.02
C THR A 16 33.72 -4.95 11.54
N GLU A 17 34.92 -5.25 12.09
CA GLU A 17 35.25 -4.90 13.46
C GLU A 17 35.51 -3.39 13.53
N PRO A 18 34.66 -2.61 14.21
CA PRO A 18 34.85 -1.18 14.32
C PRO A 18 35.77 -0.81 15.46
N ASP A 19 36.63 0.16 15.25
CA ASP A 19 37.46 0.75 16.32
C ASP A 19 36.62 1.44 17.40
N ASP A 20 35.47 2.02 17.00
CA ASP A 20 34.48 2.67 17.89
C ASP A 20 33.04 2.30 17.51
N SER A 21 32.52 1.28 18.21
CA SER A 21 31.15 0.83 18.03
C SER A 21 30.10 1.88 18.45
N LYS A 22 30.45 2.75 19.42
CA LYS A 22 29.53 3.82 19.86
C LYS A 22 29.40 4.92 18.82
N LEU A 23 30.47 5.23 18.09
CA LEU A 23 30.42 6.19 16.99
C LEU A 23 29.53 5.67 15.85
N ILE A 24 29.66 4.38 15.52
CA ILE A 24 28.82 3.75 14.49
C ILE A 24 27.35 3.76 14.92
N ALA A 25 27.04 3.35 16.15
CA ALA A 25 25.68 3.37 16.66
C ALA A 25 25.06 4.78 16.60
N ARG A 26 25.82 5.81 17.00
CA ARG A 26 25.36 7.21 16.93
C ARG A 26 25.12 7.70 15.51
N ASN A 27 25.97 7.30 14.55
CA ASN A 27 25.80 7.68 13.14
C ASN A 27 24.57 6.99 12.53
N LEU A 28 24.34 5.72 12.83
CA LEU A 28 23.15 4.99 12.40
C LEU A 28 21.88 5.55 13.02
N GLU A 29 21.91 5.91 14.31
CA GLU A 29 20.80 6.59 14.98
C GLU A 29 20.44 7.91 14.29
N ARG A 30 21.44 8.76 13.99
CA ARG A 30 21.22 10.02 13.27
C ARG A 30 20.56 9.78 11.90
N THR A 31 21.02 8.78 11.16
CA THR A 31 20.46 8.41 9.86
C THR A 31 19.01 7.96 10.01
N LEU A 32 18.73 7.09 10.97
CA LEU A 32 17.38 6.61 11.24
C LEU A 32 16.43 7.75 11.64
N VAL A 33 16.86 8.62 12.53
CA VAL A 33 16.08 9.80 12.97
C VAL A 33 15.77 10.72 11.80
N ALA A 34 16.73 10.95 10.90
CA ALA A 34 16.51 11.75 9.69
C ALA A 34 15.42 11.11 8.81
N ARG A 35 15.54 9.80 8.51
CA ARG A 35 14.55 9.05 7.73
C ARG A 35 13.15 9.07 8.34
N LEU A 36 13.05 8.94 9.66
CA LEU A 36 11.75 9.01 10.35
C LEU A 36 11.13 10.42 10.30
N ARG A 37 11.96 11.48 10.32
CA ARG A 37 11.49 12.87 10.13
C ARG A 37 10.96 13.07 8.70
N ASP A 38 11.69 12.58 7.70
CA ASP A 38 11.27 12.66 6.30
C ASP A 38 9.94 11.90 6.10
N ALA A 39 9.84 10.68 6.62
CA ALA A 39 8.60 9.90 6.55
C ALA A 39 7.42 10.60 7.25
N ARG A 40 7.68 11.28 8.38
CA ARG A 40 6.65 12.08 9.05
C ARG A 40 6.21 13.27 8.21
N PHE A 41 7.14 13.95 7.57
CA PHE A 41 6.84 15.05 6.66
C PHE A 41 5.98 14.57 5.47
N PHE A 42 6.35 13.47 4.81
CA PHE A 42 5.56 12.87 3.72
C PHE A 42 4.16 12.50 4.19
N TRP A 43 4.04 11.87 5.35
CA TRP A 43 2.75 11.54 5.94
C TRP A 43 1.86 12.78 6.13
N ASP A 44 2.39 13.81 6.76
CA ASP A 44 1.63 15.02 7.07
C ASP A 44 1.21 15.77 5.79
N ASP A 45 2.01 15.72 4.72
CA ASP A 45 1.66 16.32 3.42
C ASP A 45 0.69 15.44 2.64
N ASP A 46 0.94 14.14 2.58
CA ASP A 46 0.09 13.19 1.86
C ASP A 46 -1.35 13.16 2.42
N CYS A 47 -1.54 13.26 3.73
CA CYS A 47 -2.86 13.30 4.35
C CYS A 47 -3.70 14.55 4.02
N ARG A 48 -3.12 15.57 3.36
CA ARG A 48 -3.87 16.76 2.94
C ARG A 48 -4.67 16.57 1.67
N THR A 49 -4.37 15.51 0.90
CA THR A 49 -4.99 15.27 -0.41
C THR A 49 -5.50 13.83 -0.46
N THR A 50 -6.77 13.64 -0.78
CA THR A 50 -7.37 12.31 -0.84
C THR A 50 -6.79 11.46 -1.98
N LEU A 51 -6.88 10.14 -1.84
CA LEU A 51 -6.50 9.18 -2.89
C LEU A 51 -7.24 9.45 -4.20
N GLU A 52 -8.54 9.79 -4.10
CA GLU A 52 -9.36 10.12 -5.26
C GLU A 52 -8.81 11.36 -6.00
N ALA A 53 -8.46 12.42 -5.27
CA ALA A 53 -7.92 13.65 -5.86
C ALA A 53 -6.51 13.45 -6.46
N ARG A 54 -5.81 12.37 -6.09
CA ARG A 54 -4.49 12.01 -6.65
C ARG A 54 -4.58 11.24 -7.96
N LEU A 55 -5.72 10.64 -8.28
CA LEU A 55 -5.87 9.80 -9.47
C LEU A 55 -5.42 10.47 -10.79
N PRO A 56 -5.66 11.77 -11.04
CA PRO A 56 -5.17 12.40 -12.26
C PRO A 56 -3.63 12.41 -12.37
N ARG A 57 -2.90 12.41 -11.26
CA ARG A 57 -1.43 12.34 -11.28
C ARG A 57 -0.90 11.03 -11.85
N LEU A 58 -1.70 9.95 -11.82
CA LEU A 58 -1.33 8.66 -12.40
C LEU A 58 -1.27 8.67 -13.94
N ASP A 59 -1.79 9.70 -14.60
CA ASP A 59 -1.68 9.86 -16.06
C ASP A 59 -0.24 10.08 -16.50
N THR A 60 0.58 10.69 -15.64
CA THR A 60 2.01 10.94 -15.89
C THR A 60 2.90 9.76 -15.52
N VAL A 61 2.37 8.76 -14.81
CA VAL A 61 3.13 7.58 -14.37
C VAL A 61 2.94 6.45 -15.38
N LEU A 62 3.98 6.18 -16.19
CA LEU A 62 3.93 5.14 -17.19
C LEU A 62 3.88 3.74 -16.54
N PHE A 63 2.83 2.96 -16.87
CA PHE A 63 2.77 1.54 -16.50
C PHE A 63 3.50 0.67 -17.53
N HIS A 64 3.14 0.81 -18.80
CA HIS A 64 3.74 0.03 -19.88
C HIS A 64 3.54 0.75 -21.22
N LYS A 65 4.55 0.73 -22.10
CA LYS A 65 4.55 1.45 -23.38
C LYS A 65 3.29 1.20 -24.25
N ARG A 66 2.76 -0.03 -24.24
CA ARG A 66 1.58 -0.44 -25.03
C ARG A 66 0.28 -0.40 -24.24
N LEU A 67 0.33 -0.43 -22.91
CA LEU A 67 -0.86 -0.50 -22.05
C LEU A 67 -1.20 0.84 -21.39
N GLY A 68 -0.34 1.85 -21.60
CA GLY A 68 -0.57 3.21 -21.14
C GLY A 68 -0.11 3.49 -19.71
N SER A 69 -0.74 4.48 -19.07
CA SER A 69 -0.42 4.98 -17.74
C SER A 69 -1.01 4.09 -16.63
N TYR A 70 -0.58 4.34 -15.38
CA TYR A 70 -1.21 3.73 -14.21
C TYR A 70 -2.66 4.19 -14.03
N ARG A 71 -3.06 5.37 -14.52
CA ARG A 71 -4.45 5.80 -14.57
C ARG A 71 -5.29 4.87 -15.45
N ALA A 72 -4.81 4.58 -16.65
CA ALA A 72 -5.47 3.65 -17.57
C ALA A 72 -5.54 2.23 -16.97
N LYS A 73 -4.51 1.81 -16.24
CA LYS A 73 -4.52 0.53 -15.50
C LYS A 73 -5.58 0.53 -14.39
N ALA A 74 -5.65 1.59 -13.59
CA ALA A 74 -6.63 1.71 -12.50
C ALA A 74 -8.08 1.62 -13.02
N LEU A 75 -8.39 2.26 -14.13
CA LEU A 75 -9.71 2.17 -14.78
C LEU A 75 -10.05 0.74 -15.25
N ARG A 76 -9.06 0.01 -15.77
CA ARG A 76 -9.28 -1.42 -16.14
C ARG A 76 -9.51 -2.28 -14.91
N ILE A 77 -8.74 -2.07 -13.82
CA ILE A 77 -8.93 -2.80 -12.55
C ILE A 77 -10.30 -2.49 -11.97
N GLU A 78 -10.73 -1.23 -11.96
CA GLU A 78 -12.06 -0.82 -11.52
C GLU A 78 -13.17 -1.59 -12.24
N ALA A 79 -13.13 -1.60 -13.57
CA ALA A 79 -14.13 -2.29 -14.38
C ALA A 79 -14.13 -3.80 -14.13
N LEU A 80 -12.94 -4.41 -14.13
CA LEU A 80 -12.76 -5.85 -13.93
C LEU A 80 -13.17 -6.28 -12.53
N ALA A 81 -12.77 -5.54 -11.50
CA ALA A 81 -13.13 -5.84 -10.10
C ALA A 81 -14.64 -5.83 -9.90
N GLY A 82 -15.34 -4.86 -10.47
CA GLY A 82 -16.79 -4.82 -10.41
C GLY A 82 -17.44 -6.03 -11.10
N TRP A 83 -16.97 -6.40 -12.27
CA TRP A 83 -17.47 -7.56 -13.01
C TRP A 83 -17.16 -8.88 -12.27
N VAL A 84 -15.95 -9.04 -11.74
CA VAL A 84 -15.60 -10.25 -10.97
C VAL A 84 -16.47 -10.38 -9.72
N ALA A 85 -16.74 -9.30 -9.00
CA ALA A 85 -17.60 -9.36 -7.82
C ALA A 85 -19.03 -9.77 -8.17
N SER A 86 -19.62 -9.18 -9.24
CA SER A 86 -21.01 -9.45 -9.61
C SER A 86 -21.20 -10.76 -10.37
N ASP A 87 -20.40 -10.98 -11.42
CA ASP A 87 -20.66 -12.04 -12.42
C ASP A 87 -19.88 -13.32 -12.15
N VAL A 88 -18.66 -13.21 -11.58
CA VAL A 88 -17.84 -14.39 -11.30
C VAL A 88 -18.10 -14.92 -9.89
N LEU A 89 -18.12 -14.03 -8.88
CA LEU A 89 -18.33 -14.41 -7.49
C LEU A 89 -19.81 -14.42 -7.09
N GLY A 90 -20.70 -13.86 -7.89
CA GLY A 90 -22.15 -13.82 -7.66
C GLY A 90 -22.57 -12.92 -6.48
N VAL A 91 -21.72 -11.94 -6.09
CA VAL A 91 -21.96 -11.04 -4.95
C VAL A 91 -22.14 -9.63 -5.46
N SER A 92 -23.28 -9.37 -6.13
CA SER A 92 -23.54 -8.09 -6.81
C SER A 92 -23.50 -6.88 -5.87
N GLU A 93 -23.87 -7.06 -4.61
CA GLU A 93 -23.82 -6.00 -3.58
C GLU A 93 -22.38 -5.56 -3.24
N ALA A 94 -21.39 -6.40 -3.50
CA ALA A 94 -19.97 -6.04 -3.29
C ALA A 94 -19.37 -5.31 -4.49
N ALA A 95 -20.02 -5.31 -5.65
CA ALA A 95 -19.48 -4.74 -6.88
C ALA A 95 -19.13 -3.24 -6.77
N PRO A 96 -19.92 -2.37 -6.12
CA PRO A 96 -19.54 -0.96 -5.91
C PRO A 96 -18.27 -0.81 -5.10
N LEU A 97 -18.11 -1.58 -4.02
CA LEU A 97 -16.92 -1.56 -3.17
C LEU A 97 -15.68 -2.10 -3.89
N ALA A 98 -15.87 -3.17 -4.68
CA ALA A 98 -14.80 -3.74 -5.51
C ALA A 98 -14.34 -2.74 -6.59
N ARG A 99 -15.25 -2.03 -7.25
CA ARG A 99 -14.92 -0.94 -8.19
C ARG A 99 -14.14 0.16 -7.50
N GLN A 100 -14.59 0.62 -6.34
CA GLN A 100 -13.92 1.68 -5.59
C GLN A 100 -12.51 1.25 -5.18
N ALA A 101 -12.36 0.05 -4.63
CA ALA A 101 -11.05 -0.49 -4.27
C ALA A 101 -10.13 -0.62 -5.47
N GLY A 102 -10.61 -1.17 -6.60
CA GLY A 102 -9.85 -1.30 -7.84
C GLY A 102 -9.39 0.04 -8.41
N ARG A 103 -10.26 1.05 -8.38
CA ARG A 103 -9.95 2.41 -8.83
C ARG A 103 -8.87 3.06 -8.00
N LEU A 104 -8.87 2.85 -6.68
CA LEU A 104 -7.95 3.47 -5.74
C LEU A 104 -6.68 2.64 -5.46
N ALA A 105 -6.64 1.37 -5.86
CA ALA A 105 -5.57 0.43 -5.53
C ALA A 105 -4.16 0.89 -5.92
N LYS A 106 -4.02 1.81 -6.87
CA LYS A 106 -2.75 2.35 -7.35
C LYS A 106 -2.57 3.85 -7.06
N ALA A 107 -3.51 4.47 -6.34
CA ALA A 107 -3.47 5.91 -6.08
C ALA A 107 -2.29 6.35 -5.19
N ASP A 108 -1.81 5.44 -4.35
CA ASP A 108 -0.66 5.66 -3.47
C ASP A 108 0.67 5.83 -4.22
N LEU A 109 0.78 5.34 -5.45
CA LEU A 109 1.93 5.61 -6.32
C LEU A 109 2.13 7.10 -6.63
N ALA A 110 1.09 7.92 -6.41
CA ALA A 110 1.14 9.36 -6.56
C ALA A 110 1.37 10.11 -5.23
N THR A 111 1.67 9.40 -4.14
CA THR A 111 2.03 9.95 -2.84
C THR A 111 3.54 10.12 -2.70
N ASP A 112 3.97 11.07 -1.90
CA ASP A 112 5.39 11.29 -1.67
C ASP A 112 6.00 10.18 -0.83
N MET A 113 5.25 9.61 0.13
CA MET A 113 5.68 8.46 0.92
C MET A 113 6.06 7.27 0.02
N VAL A 114 5.18 6.87 -0.90
CA VAL A 114 5.42 5.68 -1.75
C VAL A 114 6.45 5.96 -2.84
N ARG A 115 6.62 7.21 -3.26
CA ARG A 115 7.67 7.58 -4.21
C ARG A 115 9.07 7.45 -3.60
N GLU A 116 9.22 7.72 -2.31
CA GLU A 116 10.49 7.59 -1.57
C GLU A 116 10.69 6.18 -1.00
N LEU A 117 9.61 5.52 -0.56
CA LEU A 117 9.61 4.20 0.06
C LEU A 117 8.72 3.27 -0.75
N THR A 118 9.20 2.86 -1.91
CA THR A 118 8.42 2.14 -2.93
C THR A 118 7.91 0.77 -2.46
N GLU A 119 8.59 0.16 -1.50
CA GLU A 119 8.18 -1.10 -0.88
C GLU A 119 6.89 -0.98 -0.06
N LEU A 120 6.47 0.23 0.29
CA LEU A 120 5.23 0.48 1.04
C LEU A 120 3.98 0.61 0.14
N GLN A 121 4.12 0.45 -1.19
CA GLN A 121 2.98 0.49 -2.11
C GLN A 121 1.92 -0.54 -1.72
N GLY A 122 0.66 -0.19 -1.87
CA GLY A 122 -0.48 -0.97 -1.40
C GLY A 122 -0.75 -0.80 0.09
N THR A 123 0.24 -1.06 0.94
CA THR A 123 0.12 -0.88 2.39
C THR A 123 -0.24 0.57 2.73
N MET A 124 0.50 1.54 2.19
CA MET A 124 0.20 2.96 2.41
C MET A 124 -1.12 3.37 1.78
N GLY A 125 -1.46 2.83 0.61
CA GLY A 125 -2.77 3.04 -0.01
C GLY A 125 -3.92 2.64 0.91
N GLY A 126 -3.83 1.48 1.54
CA GLY A 126 -4.81 1.02 2.53
C GLY A 126 -4.86 1.90 3.78
N ILE A 127 -3.71 2.33 4.29
CA ILE A 127 -3.63 3.22 5.47
C ILE A 127 -4.27 4.58 5.17
N TYR A 128 -3.95 5.22 4.03
CA TYR A 128 -4.58 6.47 3.62
C TYR A 128 -6.09 6.31 3.42
N ALA A 129 -6.54 5.25 2.73
CA ALA A 129 -7.95 4.95 2.55
C ALA A 129 -8.69 4.84 3.89
N ARG A 130 -8.07 4.20 4.89
CA ARG A 130 -8.62 4.10 6.25
C ARG A 130 -8.68 5.46 6.94
N VAL A 131 -7.66 6.29 6.82
CA VAL A 131 -7.62 7.65 7.40
C VAL A 131 -8.69 8.55 6.76
N GLU A 132 -8.94 8.37 5.46
CA GLU A 132 -10.01 9.06 4.72
C GLU A 132 -11.42 8.56 5.09
N GLY A 133 -11.54 7.52 5.91
CA GLY A 133 -12.82 6.97 6.34
C GLY A 133 -13.51 6.07 5.32
N LEU A 134 -12.77 5.51 4.37
CA LEU A 134 -13.33 4.55 3.41
C LEU A 134 -13.77 3.25 4.11
N PRO A 135 -14.75 2.52 3.54
CA PRO A 135 -15.21 1.24 4.10
C PRO A 135 -14.08 0.24 4.33
N GLU A 136 -14.27 -0.62 5.32
CA GLU A 136 -13.24 -1.60 5.72
C GLU A 136 -12.91 -2.56 4.57
N GLU A 137 -13.92 -2.96 3.81
CA GLU A 137 -13.78 -3.79 2.62
C GLU A 137 -12.86 -3.16 1.58
N VAL A 138 -12.94 -1.84 1.43
CA VAL A 138 -12.16 -1.08 0.45
C VAL A 138 -10.71 -0.91 0.90
N TRP A 139 -10.48 -0.37 2.12
CA TRP A 139 -9.11 -0.09 2.56
C TRP A 139 -8.30 -1.37 2.79
N ARG A 140 -8.92 -2.46 3.26
CA ARG A 140 -8.24 -3.76 3.37
C ARG A 140 -7.90 -4.35 2.00
N ALA A 141 -8.83 -4.31 1.05
CA ALA A 141 -8.56 -4.78 -0.30
C ALA A 141 -7.38 -4.00 -0.93
N ILE A 142 -7.34 -2.68 -0.77
CA ILE A 142 -6.22 -1.84 -1.23
C ILE A 142 -4.91 -2.26 -0.54
N SER A 143 -4.93 -2.45 0.79
CA SER A 143 -3.73 -2.81 1.55
C SER A 143 -3.12 -4.15 1.13
N LEU A 144 -3.97 -5.11 0.78
CA LEU A 144 -3.60 -6.52 0.59
C LEU A 144 -3.55 -6.97 -0.87
N HIS A 145 -3.85 -6.08 -1.85
CA HIS A 145 -3.99 -6.49 -3.25
C HIS A 145 -2.69 -6.96 -3.94
N TYR A 146 -1.55 -6.75 -3.32
CA TYR A 146 -0.27 -7.29 -3.81
C TYR A 146 0.04 -8.69 -3.29
N LEU A 147 -0.75 -9.22 -2.34
CA LEU A 147 -0.51 -10.55 -1.81
C LEU A 147 -1.05 -11.63 -2.77
N PRO A 148 -0.39 -12.82 -2.84
CA PRO A 148 0.84 -13.18 -2.13
C PRO A 148 2.09 -12.55 -2.74
N LEU A 149 3.07 -12.21 -1.90
CA LEU A 149 4.35 -11.65 -2.33
C LEU A 149 5.38 -12.77 -2.49
N GLY A 150 6.24 -12.66 -3.50
CA GLY A 150 7.42 -13.50 -3.67
C GLY A 150 7.36 -14.44 -4.88
N ILE A 151 8.51 -15.08 -5.17
CA ILE A 151 8.67 -16.06 -6.26
C ILE A 151 8.15 -17.44 -5.84
N GLU A 152 8.27 -17.77 -4.55
CA GLU A 152 7.61 -18.92 -3.98
C GLU A 152 6.18 -18.54 -3.59
N PRO A 153 5.17 -19.39 -3.85
CA PRO A 153 3.80 -19.08 -3.53
C PRO A 153 3.64 -18.94 -2.01
N ALA A 154 3.79 -17.72 -1.52
CA ALA A 154 3.33 -17.40 -0.18
C ALA A 154 1.83 -17.74 -0.12
N ALA A 155 1.39 -18.28 1.00
CA ALA A 155 -0.02 -18.56 1.19
C ALA A 155 -0.83 -17.27 0.98
N PRO A 156 -1.95 -17.31 0.27
CA PRO A 156 -2.84 -16.16 0.19
C PRO A 156 -3.26 -15.73 1.60
N PRO A 157 -3.63 -14.47 1.81
CA PRO A 157 -4.10 -14.01 3.11
C PRO A 157 -5.28 -14.89 3.58
N SER A 158 -5.27 -15.24 4.85
CA SER A 158 -6.34 -16.08 5.43
C SER A 158 -7.67 -15.30 5.45
N ARG A 159 -8.79 -16.03 5.58
CA ARG A 159 -10.09 -15.42 5.73
C ARG A 159 -10.18 -14.52 6.98
N ALA A 160 -9.39 -14.80 8.02
CA ALA A 160 -9.30 -13.99 9.21
C ALA A 160 -8.57 -12.66 8.95
N ASP A 161 -7.52 -12.68 8.10
CA ASP A 161 -6.79 -11.47 7.72
C ASP A 161 -7.64 -10.55 6.84
N LEU A 162 -8.46 -11.12 5.96
CA LEU A 162 -9.31 -10.38 5.04
C LEU A 162 -10.57 -9.83 5.71
N GLY A 163 -11.13 -10.57 6.68
CA GLY A 163 -12.38 -10.18 7.34
C GLY A 163 -13.50 -9.89 6.31
N PRO A 164 -14.18 -8.71 6.39
CA PRO A 164 -15.23 -8.34 5.46
C PRO A 164 -14.74 -8.06 4.03
N ALA A 165 -13.43 -7.88 3.85
CA ALA A 165 -12.85 -7.54 2.54
C ALA A 165 -12.63 -8.75 1.62
N ALA A 166 -13.00 -9.98 2.01
CA ALA A 166 -12.67 -11.18 1.25
C ALA A 166 -13.11 -11.14 -0.22
N VAL A 167 -14.34 -10.71 -0.50
CA VAL A 167 -14.87 -10.59 -1.87
C VAL A 167 -14.20 -9.45 -2.63
N THR A 168 -14.10 -8.29 -2.00
CA THR A 168 -13.50 -7.08 -2.59
C THR A 168 -12.01 -7.32 -2.89
N TRP A 169 -11.29 -7.96 -1.97
CA TRP A 169 -9.90 -8.33 -2.18
C TRP A 169 -9.75 -9.31 -3.35
N ALA A 170 -10.54 -10.42 -3.36
CA ALA A 170 -10.49 -11.41 -4.44
C ALA A 170 -10.77 -10.77 -5.82
N ALA A 171 -11.65 -9.78 -5.88
CA ALA A 171 -11.96 -9.07 -7.11
C ALA A 171 -10.87 -8.09 -7.58
N VAL A 172 -10.04 -7.56 -6.66
CA VAL A 172 -9.00 -6.55 -6.98
C VAL A 172 -7.62 -7.17 -7.19
N SER A 173 -7.36 -8.36 -6.60
CA SER A 173 -6.05 -9.01 -6.61
C SER A 173 -5.75 -9.83 -7.88
N ILE A 174 -6.52 -9.65 -8.95
CA ILE A 174 -6.40 -10.36 -10.23
C ILE A 174 -5.33 -9.75 -11.13
#